data_a6c3152b5c1e056b7d8cb80d2a5e12e5
#
_entry.id   a6c3152b5c1e056b7d8cb80d2a5e12e5
#
_cell.length_a   1.000
_cell.length_b   1.000
_cell.length_c   1.000
_cell.angle_alpha   90.00
_cell.angle_beta   90.00
_cell.angle_gamma   90.00
#
_symmetry.space_group_name_H-M   'P 1'
#
loop_
_entity.id
_entity.type
_entity.pdbx_description
1 polymer ?
#
loop_
_entity_poly.entity_id
_entity_poly.type
_entity_poly.pdbx_seq_one_letter_code
_entity_poly.pdbx_strand_id
1 'polypeptide(L)'
;MKPILDLSLASELPCGPFQDRTEHSQGALRRPVREEPCRALVFHRIGEPQVQPTPEETAQLPGGVLPGGEGRDIDGIIRFFTSHPEGVATVTLDGSYDDKKATIDKWSRDGVPDSYRDKSFVPYSIVIEPDGAVHQLLRLDVAGAHARGFNHSGIGVAFIGDFRFESPTDEQLASGLAVCVALLRQLGLSSSSVKLYSHDEARALIGQGKKECVGKHFPLDAFRQQIREHRSAPERG
;
A
#
# COMPACT_ATOMS: atom_id res chain seq x y z
N MET A 1 -8.89 6.84 17.60
CA MET A 1 -7.78 5.95 17.13
C MET A 1 -6.49 6.76 17.15
N LYS A 2 -5.38 6.20 17.65
CA LYS A 2 -4.07 6.86 17.52
C LYS A 2 -3.71 6.94 16.04
N PRO A 3 -3.28 8.11 15.51
CA PRO A 3 -3.04 8.28 14.07
C PRO A 3 -1.74 7.63 13.60
N ILE A 4 -0.77 7.44 14.47
CA ILE A 4 0.53 6.83 14.17
C ILE A 4 0.55 5.40 14.70
N LEU A 5 1.15 4.49 13.92
CA LEU A 5 1.33 3.09 14.28
C LEU A 5 2.29 2.95 15.45
N ASP A 6 1.89 2.18 16.43
CA ASP A 6 2.70 1.84 17.61
C ASP A 6 3.27 0.43 17.44
N LEU A 7 4.49 0.32 16.91
CA LEU A 7 5.16 -0.96 16.72
C LEU A 7 5.59 -1.65 18.02
N SER A 8 5.59 -0.96 19.15
CA SER A 8 5.84 -1.60 20.45
C SER A 8 4.79 -2.68 20.79
N LEU A 9 3.61 -2.57 20.19
CA LEU A 9 2.56 -3.60 20.28
C LEU A 9 2.90 -4.94 19.60
N ALA A 10 3.97 -5.00 18.82
CA ALA A 10 4.49 -6.22 18.19
C ALA A 10 5.96 -6.49 18.60
N SER A 11 6.35 -6.10 19.79
CA SER A 11 7.75 -6.10 20.26
C SER A 11 8.44 -7.46 20.24
N GLU A 12 7.69 -8.55 20.22
CA GLU A 12 8.23 -9.91 20.10
C GLU A 12 8.55 -10.34 18.65
N LEU A 13 8.19 -9.52 17.67
CA LEU A 13 8.40 -9.82 16.25
C LEU A 13 9.53 -8.97 15.67
N PRO A 14 10.38 -9.56 14.82
CA PRO A 14 11.40 -8.80 14.12
C PRO A 14 10.75 -7.75 13.21
N CYS A 15 11.26 -6.53 13.25
CA CYS A 15 10.82 -5.44 12.40
C CYS A 15 12.01 -4.56 12.07
N GLY A 16 12.12 -4.14 10.82
CA GLY A 16 13.08 -3.14 10.40
C GLY A 16 12.80 -1.75 10.99
N PRO A 17 13.63 -0.75 10.68
CA PRO A 17 13.44 0.60 11.19
C PRO A 17 12.09 1.17 10.80
N PHE A 18 11.43 1.86 11.73
CA PHE A 18 10.17 2.54 11.49
C PHE A 18 10.39 4.04 11.29
N GLN A 19 9.75 4.59 10.25
CA GLN A 19 9.76 6.01 9.95
C GLN A 19 8.34 6.53 9.78
N ASP A 20 7.98 7.55 10.56
CA ASP A 20 6.78 8.35 10.32
C ASP A 20 7.10 9.38 9.22
N ARG A 21 6.47 9.22 8.08
CA ARG A 21 6.61 10.09 6.90
C ARG A 21 5.26 10.68 6.46
N THR A 22 4.34 10.84 7.39
CA THR A 22 2.99 11.36 7.10
C THR A 22 3.01 12.81 6.59
N GLU A 23 4.09 13.56 6.85
CA GLU A 23 4.31 14.90 6.31
C GLU A 23 4.42 14.93 4.77
N HIS A 24 4.91 13.88 4.14
CA HIS A 24 5.00 13.77 2.67
C HIS A 24 3.64 13.55 1.99
N SER A 25 2.59 13.35 2.77
CA SER A 25 1.22 13.16 2.29
C SER A 25 0.32 14.33 2.66
N GLN A 26 0.79 15.57 2.48
CA GLN A 26 0.05 16.79 2.86
C GLN A 26 -1.33 16.88 2.18
N GLY A 27 -1.46 16.43 0.94
CA GLY A 27 -2.75 16.32 0.26
C GLY A 27 -3.76 15.43 0.99
N ALA A 28 -3.28 14.44 1.76
CA ALA A 28 -4.12 13.56 2.55
C ALA A 28 -4.78 14.27 3.76
N LEU A 29 -4.23 15.39 4.23
CA LEU A 29 -4.86 16.19 5.31
C LEU A 29 -6.24 16.74 4.91
N ARG A 30 -6.53 16.80 3.61
CA ARG A 30 -7.83 17.22 3.06
C ARG A 30 -8.80 16.05 2.86
N ARG A 31 -8.35 14.82 3.06
CA ARG A 31 -9.22 13.64 2.95
C ARG A 31 -10.06 13.47 4.22
N PRO A 32 -11.25 12.90 4.08
CA PRO A 32 -12.09 12.68 5.24
C PRO A 32 -11.39 11.77 6.25
N VAL A 33 -11.54 12.10 7.52
CA VAL A 33 -11.26 11.20 8.63
C VAL A 33 -12.14 9.95 8.43
N ARG A 34 -11.62 8.79 8.80
CA ARG A 34 -12.41 7.55 8.75
C ARG A 34 -13.63 7.67 9.66
N GLU A 35 -14.80 7.66 9.06
CA GLU A 35 -16.08 7.66 9.80
C GLU A 35 -16.44 6.24 10.28
N GLU A 36 -15.92 5.22 9.58
CA GLU A 36 -16.16 3.82 9.90
C GLU A 36 -14.95 3.20 10.62
N PRO A 37 -15.20 2.27 11.56
CA PRO A 37 -14.12 1.48 12.14
C PRO A 37 -13.41 0.66 11.05
N CYS A 38 -12.08 0.55 11.18
CA CYS A 38 -11.30 -0.32 10.30
C CYS A 38 -11.77 -1.77 10.43
N ARG A 39 -12.03 -2.44 9.29
CA ARG A 39 -12.50 -3.84 9.23
C ARG A 39 -11.64 -4.71 8.34
N ALA A 40 -10.69 -4.11 7.61
CA ALA A 40 -9.85 -4.84 6.68
C ALA A 40 -8.42 -4.31 6.66
N LEU A 41 -7.46 -5.21 6.45
CA LEU A 41 -6.14 -4.89 5.92
C LEU A 41 -6.10 -5.35 4.47
N VAL A 42 -5.66 -4.47 3.58
CA VAL A 42 -5.56 -4.78 2.15
C VAL A 42 -4.09 -4.73 1.75
N PHE A 43 -3.59 -5.85 1.24
CA PHE A 43 -2.20 -6.01 0.84
C PHE A 43 -2.01 -5.66 -0.62
N HIS A 44 -0.95 -4.89 -0.89
CA HIS A 44 -0.58 -4.40 -2.20
C HIS A 44 0.89 -4.69 -2.49
N ARG A 45 1.22 -4.85 -3.76
CA ARG A 45 2.55 -4.58 -4.27
C ARG A 45 2.61 -3.17 -4.82
N ILE A 46 3.77 -2.56 -4.77
CA ILE A 46 4.00 -1.24 -5.34
C ILE A 46 5.43 -1.16 -5.85
N GLY A 47 5.60 -0.50 -6.98
CA GLY A 47 6.92 -0.29 -7.54
C GLY A 47 7.32 -1.31 -8.59
N GLU A 48 8.57 -1.19 -9.00
CA GLU A 48 9.23 -2.03 -9.99
C GLU A 48 9.80 -3.29 -9.35
N PRO A 49 9.98 -4.37 -10.12
CA PRO A 49 10.73 -5.52 -9.64
C PRO A 49 12.18 -5.12 -9.34
N GLN A 50 12.72 -5.66 -8.24
CA GLN A 50 14.13 -5.47 -7.88
C GLN A 50 15.04 -6.21 -8.88
N VAL A 51 14.54 -7.32 -9.43
CA VAL A 51 15.19 -8.05 -10.53
C VAL A 51 14.52 -7.64 -11.84
N GLN A 52 15.31 -7.24 -12.84
CA GLN A 52 14.77 -6.84 -14.14
C GLN A 52 14.10 -8.05 -14.82
N PRO A 53 12.79 -7.94 -15.16
CA PRO A 53 12.12 -8.99 -15.93
C PRO A 53 12.71 -9.08 -17.33
N THR A 54 12.63 -10.26 -17.94
CA THR A 54 13.01 -10.44 -19.32
C THR A 54 12.09 -9.64 -20.27
N PRO A 55 12.53 -9.33 -21.51
CA PRO A 55 11.67 -8.66 -22.49
C PRO A 55 10.34 -9.39 -22.74
N GLU A 56 10.36 -10.74 -22.71
CA GLU A 56 9.17 -11.56 -22.88
C GLU A 56 8.18 -11.44 -21.71
N GLU A 57 8.69 -11.42 -20.49
CA GLU A 57 7.90 -11.16 -19.29
C GLU A 57 7.33 -9.74 -19.30
N THR A 58 8.13 -8.75 -19.72
CA THR A 58 7.69 -7.35 -19.83
C THR A 58 6.58 -7.18 -20.86
N ALA A 59 6.63 -7.90 -21.99
CA ALA A 59 5.61 -7.84 -23.04
C ALA A 59 4.24 -8.39 -22.60
N GLN A 60 4.19 -9.22 -21.56
CA GLN A 60 2.96 -9.83 -21.04
C GLN A 60 2.30 -9.02 -19.91
N LEU A 61 2.85 -7.86 -19.55
CA LEU A 61 2.37 -7.06 -18.41
C LEU A 61 1.07 -6.32 -18.72
N PRO A 62 -0.06 -6.68 -18.12
CA PRO A 62 -1.20 -5.78 -18.08
C PRO A 62 -0.89 -4.63 -17.11
N GLY A 63 -0.81 -3.41 -17.65
CA GLY A 63 -0.71 -2.20 -16.84
C GLY A 63 0.67 -1.59 -16.63
N GLY A 64 1.69 -2.03 -17.38
CA GLY A 64 2.99 -1.36 -17.45
C GLY A 64 3.87 -1.51 -16.20
N VAL A 65 5.15 -1.30 -16.40
CA VAL A 65 6.14 -1.04 -15.35
C VAL A 65 6.10 0.46 -15.05
N LEU A 66 6.25 0.88 -13.79
CA LEU A 66 6.38 2.29 -13.46
C LEU A 66 7.57 2.90 -14.21
N PRO A 67 7.47 4.14 -14.74
CA PRO A 67 8.53 4.72 -15.53
C PRO A 67 9.83 4.90 -14.74
N GLY A 68 10.93 4.37 -15.28
CA GLY A 68 12.27 4.92 -15.08
C GLY A 68 12.88 4.88 -13.68
N GLY A 69 12.76 3.79 -12.92
CA GLY A 69 13.48 3.63 -11.64
C GLY A 69 12.86 4.35 -10.43
N GLU A 70 11.72 4.99 -10.62
CA GLU A 70 11.02 5.73 -9.55
C GLU A 70 10.25 4.84 -8.57
N GLY A 71 10.25 3.52 -8.77
CA GLY A 71 9.47 2.59 -7.96
C GLY A 71 10.27 1.59 -7.13
N ARG A 72 11.60 1.77 -6.98
CA ARG A 72 12.47 0.81 -6.31
C ARG A 72 12.73 1.09 -4.84
N ASP A 73 12.46 2.30 -4.40
CA ASP A 73 12.60 2.76 -3.02
C ASP A 73 11.44 3.67 -2.63
N ILE A 74 11.36 3.99 -1.35
CA ILE A 74 10.28 4.81 -0.80
C ILE A 74 10.28 6.24 -1.36
N ASP A 75 11.43 6.82 -1.62
CA ASP A 75 11.51 8.19 -2.13
C ASP A 75 11.04 8.27 -3.59
N GLY A 76 11.33 7.26 -4.39
CA GLY A 76 10.78 7.11 -5.74
C GLY A 76 9.27 6.94 -5.73
N ILE A 77 8.73 6.12 -4.82
CA ILE A 77 7.28 5.95 -4.64
C ILE A 77 6.62 7.28 -4.25
N ILE A 78 7.19 8.02 -3.32
CA ILE A 78 6.69 9.34 -2.94
C ILE A 78 6.71 10.28 -4.15
N ARG A 79 7.83 10.38 -4.87
CA ARG A 79 7.94 11.23 -6.08
C ARG A 79 6.91 10.85 -7.14
N PHE A 80 6.70 9.55 -7.38
CA PHE A 80 5.69 9.09 -8.34
C PHE A 80 4.31 9.66 -8.01
N PHE A 81 3.83 9.47 -6.79
CA PHE A 81 2.48 9.93 -6.41
C PHE A 81 2.36 11.44 -6.21
N THR A 82 3.46 12.16 -5.96
CA THR A 82 3.42 13.59 -5.65
C THR A 82 3.86 14.49 -6.81
N SER A 83 4.52 13.93 -7.82
CA SER A 83 5.13 14.75 -8.90
C SER A 83 4.88 14.19 -10.30
N HIS A 84 4.86 12.85 -10.47
CA HIS A 84 4.67 12.25 -11.78
C HIS A 84 3.21 12.36 -12.25
N PRO A 85 2.93 12.75 -13.50
CA PRO A 85 1.56 12.97 -14.01
C PRO A 85 0.60 11.82 -13.76
N GLU A 86 1.03 10.58 -14.01
CA GLU A 86 0.22 9.38 -13.80
C GLU A 86 -0.08 9.13 -12.32
N GLY A 87 0.93 9.24 -11.46
CA GLY A 87 0.78 9.07 -10.01
C GLY A 87 -0.15 10.10 -9.41
N VAL A 88 0.07 11.39 -9.74
CA VAL A 88 -0.80 12.48 -9.27
C VAL A 88 -2.24 12.29 -9.77
N ALA A 89 -2.43 11.96 -11.05
CA ALA A 89 -3.77 11.71 -11.60
C ALA A 89 -4.48 10.53 -10.92
N THR A 90 -3.72 9.49 -10.52
CA THR A 90 -4.28 8.31 -9.85
C THR A 90 -4.98 8.69 -8.54
N VAL A 91 -4.42 9.61 -7.77
CA VAL A 91 -4.91 9.97 -6.43
C VAL A 91 -5.77 11.23 -6.39
N THR A 92 -5.70 12.08 -7.43
CA THR A 92 -6.38 13.40 -7.46
C THR A 92 -7.60 13.46 -8.36
N LEU A 93 -7.66 12.62 -9.41
CA LEU A 93 -8.77 12.62 -10.37
C LEU A 93 -9.70 11.44 -10.12
N ASP A 94 -10.99 11.63 -10.37
CA ASP A 94 -11.98 10.56 -10.39
C ASP A 94 -12.05 9.87 -11.76
N GLY A 95 -12.64 8.68 -11.80
CA GLY A 95 -12.82 7.89 -13.01
C GLY A 95 -11.80 6.77 -13.19
N SER A 96 -11.89 6.06 -14.32
CA SER A 96 -10.95 5.01 -14.70
C SER A 96 -9.63 5.61 -15.20
N TYR A 97 -8.61 4.76 -15.39
CA TYR A 97 -7.36 5.20 -16.02
C TYR A 97 -7.60 5.78 -17.42
N ASP A 98 -8.47 5.14 -18.20
CA ASP A 98 -8.78 5.59 -19.56
C ASP A 98 -9.44 6.98 -19.57
N ASP A 99 -10.35 7.24 -18.61
CA ASP A 99 -10.95 8.56 -18.43
C ASP A 99 -9.93 9.66 -18.09
N LYS A 100 -8.88 9.30 -17.37
CA LYS A 100 -7.81 10.23 -16.93
C LYS A 100 -6.74 10.45 -17.99
N LYS A 101 -6.62 9.55 -18.96
CA LYS A 101 -5.51 9.49 -19.90
C LYS A 101 -5.26 10.81 -20.66
N ALA A 102 -6.28 11.47 -21.12
CA ALA A 102 -6.12 12.77 -21.82
C ALA A 102 -5.49 13.84 -20.92
N THR A 103 -5.81 13.85 -19.63
CA THR A 103 -5.22 14.76 -18.65
C THR A 103 -3.78 14.37 -18.34
N ILE A 104 -3.50 13.07 -18.19
CA ILE A 104 -2.14 12.54 -17.99
C ILE A 104 -1.25 12.91 -19.16
N ASP A 105 -1.71 12.71 -20.40
CA ASP A 105 -0.98 13.05 -21.62
C ASP A 105 -0.71 14.56 -21.71
N LYS A 106 -1.66 15.39 -21.27
CA LYS A 106 -1.45 16.84 -21.18
C LYS A 106 -0.40 17.18 -20.14
N TRP A 107 -0.49 16.65 -18.92
CA TRP A 107 0.47 16.93 -17.84
C TRP A 107 1.87 16.39 -18.13
N SER A 108 1.97 15.32 -18.91
CA SER A 108 3.27 14.78 -19.37
C SER A 108 4.00 15.76 -20.30
N ARG A 109 3.28 16.62 -21.03
CA ARG A 109 3.85 17.67 -21.88
C ARG A 109 4.08 18.98 -21.16
N ASP A 110 3.11 19.40 -20.36
CA ASP A 110 3.01 20.76 -19.83
C ASP A 110 3.44 20.86 -18.35
N GLY A 111 3.64 19.70 -17.69
CA GLY A 111 3.83 19.57 -16.25
C GLY A 111 2.51 19.48 -15.48
N VAL A 112 2.57 18.87 -14.30
CA VAL A 112 1.44 18.81 -13.36
C VAL A 112 1.23 20.17 -12.72
N PRO A 113 0.03 20.75 -12.78
CA PRO A 113 -0.24 22.05 -12.12
C PRO A 113 -0.07 21.94 -10.59
N ASP A 114 0.48 22.98 -9.97
CA ASP A 114 0.75 23.02 -8.52
C ASP A 114 -0.50 22.75 -7.68
N SER A 115 -1.67 23.24 -8.12
CA SER A 115 -2.94 23.00 -7.45
C SER A 115 -3.34 21.53 -7.34
N TYR A 116 -2.79 20.66 -8.18
CA TYR A 116 -2.97 19.20 -8.12
C TYR A 116 -1.86 18.54 -7.32
N ARG A 117 -0.61 19.02 -7.42
CA ARG A 117 0.49 18.55 -6.58
C ARG A 117 0.17 18.75 -5.10
N ASP A 118 -0.41 19.88 -4.73
CA ASP A 118 -0.85 20.20 -3.37
C ASP A 118 -1.94 19.24 -2.83
N LYS A 119 -2.62 18.50 -3.72
CA LYS A 119 -3.66 17.52 -3.36
C LYS A 119 -3.16 16.08 -3.43
N SER A 120 -1.97 15.87 -3.98
CA SER A 120 -1.42 14.53 -4.16
C SER A 120 -0.94 13.92 -2.85
N PHE A 121 -0.95 12.61 -2.76
CA PHE A 121 -0.52 11.84 -1.58
C PHE A 121 -0.28 10.38 -1.97
N VAL A 122 0.56 9.68 -1.21
CA VAL A 122 0.72 8.23 -1.40
C VAL A 122 -0.54 7.51 -0.88
N PRO A 123 -1.20 6.67 -1.69
CA PRO A 123 -2.53 6.15 -1.38
C PRO A 123 -2.56 5.09 -0.26
N TYR A 124 -1.40 4.57 0.12
CA TYR A 124 -1.24 3.52 1.14
C TYR A 124 -0.92 4.12 2.51
N SER A 125 -1.42 3.48 3.57
CA SER A 125 -1.09 3.92 4.93
C SER A 125 0.32 3.50 5.33
N ILE A 126 0.70 2.27 4.98
CA ILE A 126 2.02 1.70 5.30
C ILE A 126 2.67 1.20 4.01
N VAL A 127 3.98 1.43 3.89
CA VAL A 127 4.83 0.87 2.83
C VAL A 127 6.04 0.19 3.48
N ILE A 128 6.42 -0.98 2.98
CA ILE A 128 7.51 -1.81 3.50
C ILE A 128 8.54 -2.03 2.38
N GLU A 129 9.79 -1.64 2.63
CA GLU A 129 10.89 -1.81 1.70
C GLU A 129 11.49 -3.22 1.73
N PRO A 130 12.29 -3.62 0.72
CA PRO A 130 12.92 -4.94 0.66
C PRO A 130 13.82 -5.28 1.85
N ASP A 131 14.46 -4.30 2.48
CA ASP A 131 15.27 -4.46 3.69
C ASP A 131 14.45 -4.55 4.98
N GLY A 132 13.12 -4.52 4.88
CA GLY A 132 12.19 -4.54 6.00
C GLY A 132 11.92 -3.17 6.62
N ALA A 133 12.48 -2.06 6.12
CA ALA A 133 12.15 -0.73 6.61
C ALA A 133 10.66 -0.42 6.42
N VAL A 134 10.02 0.14 7.45
CA VAL A 134 8.59 0.41 7.50
C VAL A 134 8.35 1.92 7.49
N HIS A 135 7.57 2.38 6.52
CA HIS A 135 7.20 3.79 6.36
C HIS A 135 5.70 3.97 6.51
N GLN A 136 5.29 4.79 7.46
CA GLN A 136 3.91 5.24 7.54
C GLN A 136 3.75 6.52 6.72
N LEU A 137 2.91 6.48 5.69
CA LEU A 137 2.70 7.59 4.76
C LEU A 137 1.35 8.28 4.95
N LEU A 138 0.34 7.55 5.44
CA LEU A 138 -0.94 8.14 5.82
C LEU A 138 -1.20 7.88 7.30
N ARG A 139 -1.76 8.86 7.98
CA ARG A 139 -2.30 8.67 9.32
C ARG A 139 -3.38 7.58 9.29
N LEU A 140 -3.43 6.76 10.32
CA LEU A 140 -4.37 5.62 10.37
C LEU A 140 -5.84 6.07 10.44
N ASP A 141 -6.09 7.29 10.88
CA ASP A 141 -7.42 7.90 10.96
C ASP A 141 -7.88 8.57 9.65
N VAL A 142 -7.06 8.53 8.59
CA VAL A 142 -7.35 9.11 7.28
C VAL A 142 -7.71 8.01 6.28
N ALA A 143 -8.73 8.25 5.45
CA ALA A 143 -9.10 7.35 4.37
C ALA A 143 -8.02 7.34 3.27
N GLY A 144 -7.57 6.15 2.86
CA GLY A 144 -6.64 5.98 1.75
C GLY A 144 -7.28 6.12 0.37
N ALA A 145 -6.50 5.83 -0.68
CA ALA A 145 -6.99 5.68 -2.06
C ALA A 145 -6.44 4.39 -2.69
N HIS A 146 -6.33 3.33 -1.89
CA HIS A 146 -5.64 2.09 -2.25
C HIS A 146 -6.56 1.01 -2.83
N ALA A 147 -7.83 0.95 -2.41
CA ALA A 147 -8.78 -0.03 -2.88
C ALA A 147 -10.20 0.55 -2.83
N ARG A 148 -10.83 0.68 -4.00
CA ARG A 148 -12.22 1.16 -4.09
C ARG A 148 -13.15 0.27 -3.26
N GLY A 149 -14.06 0.87 -2.49
CA GLY A 149 -14.93 0.17 -1.55
C GLY A 149 -14.29 -0.13 -0.18
N PHE A 150 -12.97 -0.01 -0.05
CA PHE A 150 -12.24 -0.26 1.20
C PHE A 150 -11.42 0.95 1.69
N ASN A 151 -11.42 2.06 0.97
CA ASN A 151 -10.63 3.24 1.34
C ASN A 151 -10.99 3.81 2.72
N HIS A 152 -12.26 3.73 3.13
CA HIS A 152 -12.75 4.19 4.43
C HIS A 152 -12.66 3.13 5.53
N SER A 153 -12.89 1.86 5.19
CA SER A 153 -12.97 0.75 6.15
C SER A 153 -11.75 -0.17 6.16
N GLY A 154 -10.75 0.12 5.33
CA GLY A 154 -9.52 -0.68 5.22
C GLY A 154 -8.25 0.15 5.36
N ILE A 155 -7.16 -0.49 5.82
CA ILE A 155 -5.81 0.06 5.81
C ILE A 155 -5.03 -0.62 4.70
N GLY A 156 -4.45 0.17 3.79
CA GLY A 156 -3.57 -0.31 2.74
C GLY A 156 -2.16 -0.53 3.28
N VAL A 157 -1.66 -1.76 3.17
CA VAL A 157 -0.28 -2.14 3.47
C VAL A 157 0.37 -2.56 2.16
N ALA A 158 1.35 -1.82 1.69
CA ALA A 158 2.03 -2.07 0.44
C ALA A 158 3.48 -2.52 0.68
N PHE A 159 3.94 -3.43 -0.17
CA PHE A 159 5.30 -3.93 -0.18
C PHE A 159 5.97 -3.48 -1.48
N ILE A 160 7.18 -2.92 -1.40
CA ILE A 160 7.93 -2.50 -2.58
C ILE A 160 8.48 -3.74 -3.29
N GLY A 161 8.12 -3.90 -4.56
CA GLY A 161 8.50 -5.02 -5.40
C GLY A 161 7.39 -5.43 -6.34
N ASP A 162 7.72 -6.18 -7.39
CA ASP A 162 6.73 -6.75 -8.31
C ASP A 162 6.62 -8.26 -8.13
N PHE A 163 5.77 -8.68 -7.21
CA PHE A 163 5.59 -10.09 -6.85
C PHE A 163 4.82 -10.92 -7.90
N ARG A 164 4.67 -10.39 -9.11
CA ARG A 164 4.37 -11.20 -10.28
C ARG A 164 5.60 -11.99 -10.75
N PHE A 165 6.82 -11.48 -10.47
CA PHE A 165 8.09 -11.99 -10.98
C PHE A 165 9.04 -12.43 -9.87
N GLU A 166 9.00 -11.82 -8.71
CA GLU A 166 9.90 -12.06 -7.57
C GLU A 166 9.11 -12.34 -6.30
N SER A 167 9.74 -12.99 -5.33
CA SER A 167 9.17 -13.14 -3.99
C SER A 167 9.55 -11.95 -3.11
N PRO A 168 8.70 -11.57 -2.13
CA PRO A 168 9.13 -10.64 -1.10
C PRO A 168 10.31 -11.24 -0.31
N THR A 169 11.15 -10.38 0.26
CA THR A 169 12.24 -10.80 1.14
C THR A 169 11.70 -11.31 2.48
N ASP A 170 12.52 -12.06 3.21
CA ASP A 170 12.17 -12.52 4.56
C ASP A 170 12.02 -11.33 5.52
N GLU A 171 12.84 -10.28 5.35
CA GLU A 171 12.77 -9.03 6.11
C GLU A 171 11.47 -8.29 5.85
N GLN A 172 11.02 -8.23 4.60
CA GLN A 172 9.71 -7.64 4.27
C GLN A 172 8.56 -8.39 4.92
N LEU A 173 8.58 -9.72 4.86
CA LEU A 173 7.52 -10.56 5.45
C LEU A 173 7.52 -10.44 6.98
N ALA A 174 8.70 -10.43 7.61
CA ALA A 174 8.82 -10.27 9.06
C ALA A 174 8.28 -8.90 9.51
N SER A 175 8.71 -7.81 8.87
CA SER A 175 8.22 -6.46 9.16
C SER A 175 6.72 -6.32 8.87
N GLY A 176 6.24 -6.90 7.76
CA GLY A 176 4.83 -6.93 7.42
C GLY A 176 3.98 -7.64 8.48
N LEU A 177 4.46 -8.75 9.01
CA LEU A 177 3.81 -9.47 10.10
C LEU A 177 3.74 -8.61 11.37
N ALA A 178 4.85 -7.99 11.77
CA ALA A 178 4.92 -7.09 12.93
C ALA A 178 3.94 -5.91 12.79
N VAL A 179 3.92 -5.26 11.62
CA VAL A 179 2.98 -4.19 11.27
C VAL A 179 1.53 -4.66 11.42
N CYS A 180 1.18 -5.79 10.84
CA CYS A 180 -0.19 -6.31 10.89
C CYS A 180 -0.62 -6.63 12.33
N VAL A 181 0.24 -7.27 13.12
CA VAL A 181 -0.05 -7.58 14.53
C VAL A 181 -0.22 -6.30 15.33
N ALA A 182 0.66 -5.32 15.17
CA ALA A 182 0.56 -4.01 15.84
C ALA A 182 -0.75 -3.29 15.46
N LEU A 183 -1.09 -3.24 14.16
CA LEU A 183 -2.36 -2.66 13.69
C LEU A 183 -3.57 -3.32 14.32
N LEU A 184 -3.61 -4.67 14.33
CA LEU A 184 -4.74 -5.39 14.92
C LEU A 184 -4.89 -5.12 16.42
N ARG A 185 -3.77 -5.09 17.16
CA ARG A 185 -3.76 -4.77 18.60
C ARG A 185 -4.17 -3.32 18.83
N GLN A 186 -3.58 -2.37 18.11
CA GLN A 186 -3.89 -0.94 18.22
C GLN A 186 -5.34 -0.60 17.92
N LEU A 187 -5.92 -1.29 16.92
CA LEU A 187 -7.31 -1.08 16.49
C LEU A 187 -8.33 -1.91 17.30
N GLY A 188 -7.87 -2.74 18.22
CA GLY A 188 -8.75 -3.64 18.99
C GLY A 188 -9.47 -4.69 18.13
N LEU A 189 -8.89 -5.05 16.98
CA LEU A 189 -9.51 -5.98 16.05
C LEU A 189 -9.14 -7.43 16.40
N SER A 190 -10.11 -8.33 16.39
CA SER A 190 -9.84 -9.77 16.51
C SER A 190 -9.44 -10.35 15.15
N SER A 191 -8.61 -11.40 15.15
CA SER A 191 -8.24 -12.11 13.92
C SER A 191 -9.44 -12.75 13.21
N SER A 192 -10.53 -13.02 13.93
CA SER A 192 -11.78 -13.56 13.37
C SER A 192 -12.67 -12.47 12.75
N SER A 193 -12.57 -11.22 13.20
CA SER A 193 -13.41 -10.12 12.71
C SER A 193 -12.76 -9.32 11.59
N VAL A 194 -11.43 -9.24 11.54
CA VAL A 194 -10.71 -8.52 10.50
C VAL A 194 -10.64 -9.32 9.21
N LYS A 195 -10.82 -8.66 8.10
CA LYS A 195 -10.61 -9.23 6.78
C LYS A 195 -9.19 -8.89 6.30
N LEU A 196 -8.49 -9.90 5.82
CA LEU A 196 -7.13 -9.81 5.28
C LEU A 196 -7.23 -10.09 3.77
N TYR A 197 -7.28 -9.05 2.95
CA TYR A 197 -7.48 -9.18 1.51
C TYR A 197 -6.19 -8.86 0.74
N SER A 198 -5.97 -9.55 -0.37
CA SER A 198 -5.19 -8.96 -1.45
C SER A 198 -6.01 -7.85 -2.13
N HIS A 199 -5.34 -6.97 -2.86
CA HIS A 199 -6.05 -5.97 -3.66
C HIS A 199 -6.99 -6.63 -4.69
N ASP A 200 -6.59 -7.74 -5.31
CA ASP A 200 -7.44 -8.46 -6.26
C ASP A 200 -8.70 -9.06 -5.64
N GLU A 201 -8.61 -9.58 -4.42
CA GLU A 201 -9.80 -10.05 -3.71
C GLU A 201 -10.73 -8.90 -3.34
N ALA A 202 -10.16 -7.77 -2.84
CA ALA A 202 -10.95 -6.57 -2.57
C ALA A 202 -11.65 -6.06 -3.83
N ARG A 203 -10.97 -6.07 -4.99
CA ARG A 203 -11.56 -5.71 -6.29
C ARG A 203 -12.67 -6.65 -6.72
N ALA A 204 -12.48 -7.96 -6.55
CA ALA A 204 -13.48 -8.97 -6.91
C ALA A 204 -14.79 -8.78 -6.15
N LEU A 205 -14.73 -8.39 -4.86
CA LEU A 205 -15.92 -8.12 -4.04
C LEU A 205 -16.80 -6.97 -4.56
N ILE A 206 -16.24 -6.08 -5.36
CA ILE A 206 -16.95 -4.96 -5.99
C ILE A 206 -17.09 -5.12 -7.51
N GLY A 207 -16.92 -6.34 -8.02
CA GLY A 207 -17.10 -6.66 -9.44
C GLY A 207 -16.01 -6.11 -10.38
N GLN A 208 -14.85 -5.72 -9.86
CA GLN A 208 -13.72 -5.24 -10.68
C GLN A 208 -12.80 -6.40 -11.08
N GLY A 209 -12.20 -6.30 -12.28
CA GLY A 209 -11.23 -7.26 -12.79
C GLY A 209 -9.92 -7.29 -11.99
N LYS A 210 -9.15 -8.37 -12.14
CA LYS A 210 -7.85 -8.57 -11.50
C LYS A 210 -6.79 -7.60 -12.04
N LYS A 211 -5.83 -7.25 -11.19
CA LYS A 211 -4.60 -6.50 -11.51
C LYS A 211 -3.33 -7.26 -11.12
N GLU A 212 -3.47 -8.55 -10.77
CA GLU A 212 -2.38 -9.37 -10.23
C GLU A 212 -1.66 -8.72 -9.02
N CYS A 213 -2.44 -8.12 -8.16
CA CYS A 213 -1.99 -7.50 -6.92
C CYS A 213 -2.58 -8.29 -5.73
N VAL A 214 -1.80 -8.91 -4.88
CA VAL A 214 -0.39 -8.66 -4.52
C VAL A 214 0.65 -9.37 -5.42
N GLY A 215 0.29 -10.26 -6.32
CA GLY A 215 1.17 -11.05 -7.17
C GLY A 215 1.23 -12.54 -6.74
N LYS A 216 1.54 -13.41 -7.73
CA LYS A 216 1.52 -14.88 -7.55
C LYS A 216 2.64 -15.42 -6.65
N HIS A 217 3.74 -14.66 -6.52
CA HIS A 217 4.89 -15.04 -5.69
C HIS A 217 4.82 -14.50 -4.26
N PHE A 218 3.81 -13.69 -3.93
CA PHE A 218 3.57 -13.30 -2.54
C PHE A 218 2.88 -14.47 -1.79
N PRO A 219 3.45 -14.97 -0.67
CA PRO A 219 2.92 -16.14 0.04
C PRO A 219 1.69 -15.77 0.90
N LEU A 220 0.62 -15.27 0.26
CA LEU A 220 -0.51 -14.62 0.90
C LEU A 220 -1.20 -15.47 1.97
N ASP A 221 -1.44 -16.76 1.69
CA ASP A 221 -2.17 -17.64 2.62
C ASP A 221 -1.31 -17.99 3.85
N ALA A 222 -0.02 -18.27 3.64
CA ALA A 222 0.92 -18.49 4.74
C ALA A 222 1.08 -17.22 5.60
N PHE A 223 1.16 -16.05 4.96
CA PHE A 223 1.25 -14.77 5.64
C PHE A 223 0.00 -14.47 6.49
N ARG A 224 -1.18 -14.74 5.96
CA ARG A 224 -2.45 -14.64 6.70
C ARG A 224 -2.51 -15.59 7.90
N GLN A 225 -2.02 -16.79 7.72
CA GLN A 225 -1.97 -17.77 8.80
C GLN A 225 -1.07 -17.29 9.93
N GLN A 226 0.12 -16.80 9.62
CA GLN A 226 1.04 -16.23 10.61
C GLN A 226 0.41 -15.06 11.38
N ILE A 227 -0.28 -14.14 10.71
CA ILE A 227 -0.99 -13.02 11.37
C ILE A 227 -2.04 -13.56 12.36
N ARG A 228 -2.79 -14.61 11.99
CA ARG A 228 -3.81 -15.19 12.86
C ARG A 228 -3.20 -15.88 14.08
N GLU A 229 -2.10 -16.58 13.91
CA GLU A 229 -1.40 -17.32 14.97
C GLU A 229 -0.79 -16.36 16.01
N HIS A 230 -0.10 -15.33 15.59
CA HIS A 230 0.52 -14.34 16.50
C HIS A 230 -0.50 -13.49 17.26
N ARG A 231 -1.68 -13.30 16.70
CA ARG A 231 -2.76 -12.60 17.36
C ARG A 231 -3.42 -13.45 18.46
N SER A 232 -3.43 -14.77 18.28
CA SER A 232 -4.07 -15.71 19.22
C SER A 232 -3.20 -16.00 20.44
N ALA A 233 -1.94 -15.57 20.47
CA ALA A 233 -1.09 -15.71 21.65
C ALA A 233 -1.65 -14.85 22.80
N PRO A 234 -1.88 -15.44 23.99
CA PRO A 234 -2.37 -14.68 25.14
C PRO A 234 -1.37 -13.60 25.51
N GLU A 235 -1.87 -12.40 25.82
CA GLU A 235 -1.05 -11.36 26.44
C GLU A 235 -0.38 -11.99 27.67
N ARG A 236 0.95 -12.07 27.64
CA ARG A 236 1.70 -12.46 28.84
C ARG A 236 1.53 -11.32 29.83
N GLY A 237 0.70 -11.56 30.86
CA GLY A 237 0.46 -10.65 31.96
C GLY A 237 1.71 -10.32 32.76
#